data_b6ca90c608544157cf73eb5c88582755
#
_entry.id   b6ca90c608544157cf73eb5c88582755
#
_cell.length_a   1.000
_cell.length_b   1.000
_cell.length_c   1.000
_cell.angle_alpha   90.00
_cell.angle_beta   90.00
_cell.angle_gamma   90.00
#
_symmetry.space_group_name_H-M   'P 1'
#
loop_
_entity.id
_entity.type
_entity.pdbx_description
1 polymer ?
#
loop_
_entity_poly.entity_id
_entity_poly.type
_entity_poly.pdbx_seq_one_letter_code
_entity_poly.pdbx_strand_id
1 'polypeptide(L)'
;MRNRRWICLLLAVLMVLACAACGAKANDGASGDMSKLTDGKNRTVEVPKQVERVVCVGVGALRYSCYVGAADRAVGVEDYETKAGTSRLYNYVNFDKFKDLPVTGTNGEPYVEQIIDVAPQVIVMSAYASCDADELSAKTGIPVFVVPGSDTTLDDAAYETIRLLGELYGLETRAQELTKYLKGIQ
;
A
#
# COMPACT_ATOMS: atom_id res chain seq x y z
N MET A 1 20.49 41.03 45.97
CA MET A 1 19.63 41.22 44.78
C MET A 1 20.26 40.69 43.49
N ARG A 2 21.57 40.52 43.40
CA ARG A 2 22.30 40.08 42.20
C ARG A 2 22.05 38.60 41.84
N ASN A 3 21.90 37.71 42.83
CA ASN A 3 21.71 36.27 42.61
C ASN A 3 20.32 35.90 42.10
N ARG A 4 19.28 36.66 42.40
CA ARG A 4 17.91 36.43 41.89
C ARG A 4 17.80 36.60 40.36
N ARG A 5 18.59 37.53 39.79
CA ARG A 5 18.61 37.78 38.35
C ARG A 5 19.24 36.60 37.56
N TRP A 6 20.28 36.00 38.14
CA TRP A 6 20.94 34.83 37.54
C TRP A 6 20.07 33.56 37.60
N ILE A 7 19.31 33.40 38.69
CA ILE A 7 18.36 32.27 38.83
C ILE A 7 17.21 32.40 37.83
N CYS A 8 16.70 33.60 37.60
CA CYS A 8 15.66 33.82 36.58
C CYS A 8 16.17 33.55 35.14
N LEU A 9 17.43 33.92 34.84
CA LEU A 9 18.06 33.64 33.55
C LEU A 9 18.27 32.12 33.34
N LEU A 10 18.72 31.39 34.36
CA LEU A 10 18.88 29.95 34.32
C LEU A 10 17.53 29.21 34.13
N LEU A 11 16.47 29.66 34.79
CA LEU A 11 15.12 29.12 34.63
C LEU A 11 14.55 29.40 33.25
N ALA A 12 14.81 30.57 32.66
CA ALA A 12 14.38 30.91 31.32
C ALA A 12 15.09 30.05 30.24
N VAL A 13 16.39 29.79 30.43
CA VAL A 13 17.15 28.91 29.51
C VAL A 13 16.70 27.45 29.63
N LEU A 14 16.36 26.99 30.85
CA LEU A 14 15.82 25.63 31.05
C LEU A 14 14.43 25.45 30.39
N MET A 15 13.60 26.49 30.39
CA MET A 15 12.27 26.47 29.76
C MET A 15 12.34 26.43 28.23
N VAL A 16 13.33 27.10 27.63
CA VAL A 16 13.55 27.08 26.19
C VAL A 16 14.06 25.72 25.71
N LEU A 17 14.87 25.02 26.52
CA LEU A 17 15.30 23.65 26.21
C LEU A 17 14.18 22.61 26.33
N ALA A 18 13.17 22.83 27.17
CA ALA A 18 12.03 21.92 27.32
C ALA A 18 11.05 21.99 26.15
N CYS A 19 10.97 23.11 25.42
CA CYS A 19 10.12 23.24 24.22
C CYS A 19 10.71 22.56 22.96
N ALA A 20 12.00 22.24 22.95
CA ALA A 20 12.62 21.50 21.84
C ALA A 20 12.40 19.98 21.90
N ALA A 21 11.83 19.45 22.99
CA ALA A 21 11.56 18.01 23.18
C ALA A 21 10.14 17.58 22.78
N CYS A 22 9.25 18.49 22.39
CA CYS A 22 8.00 18.17 21.71
C CYS A 22 8.21 18.15 20.19
N GLY A 23 9.20 17.37 19.74
CA GLY A 23 9.25 16.90 18.36
C GLY A 23 8.03 16.03 18.15
N ALA A 24 7.10 16.45 17.28
CA ALA A 24 6.11 15.57 16.71
C ALA A 24 6.83 14.26 16.35
N LYS A 25 6.24 13.12 16.72
CA LYS A 25 6.64 11.84 16.15
C LYS A 25 6.50 11.99 14.62
N ALA A 26 7.60 12.33 13.96
CA ALA A 26 7.72 12.04 12.56
C ALA A 26 7.50 10.54 12.46
N ASN A 27 6.53 10.13 11.68
CA ASN A 27 6.40 8.77 11.24
C ASN A 27 7.75 8.38 10.62
N ASP A 28 8.55 7.59 11.35
CA ASP A 28 9.76 6.94 10.84
C ASP A 28 9.42 5.83 9.82
N GLY A 29 8.45 6.10 8.95
CA GLY A 29 7.92 5.16 7.97
C GLY A 29 8.43 5.34 6.55
N ALA A 30 9.39 6.21 6.25
CA ALA A 30 9.80 6.39 4.85
C ALA A 30 11.21 6.97 4.66
N SER A 31 12.20 6.56 5.43
CA SER A 31 13.62 6.80 5.08
C SER A 31 14.25 5.55 4.46
N GLY A 32 13.46 4.73 3.78
CA GLY A 32 13.93 3.63 2.95
C GLY A 32 14.41 4.14 1.60
N ASP A 33 15.39 3.44 1.03
CA ASP A 33 15.84 3.63 -0.35
C ASP A 33 14.61 3.60 -1.30
N MET A 34 14.41 4.65 -2.11
CA MET A 34 13.27 4.77 -3.02
C MET A 34 13.64 4.24 -4.41
N SER A 35 12.67 3.76 -5.13
CA SER A 35 12.75 3.26 -6.49
C SER A 35 11.73 3.98 -7.36
N LYS A 36 12.03 4.16 -8.65
CA LYS A 36 11.10 4.69 -9.64
C LYS A 36 10.63 3.55 -10.52
N LEU A 37 9.35 3.25 -10.46
CA LEU A 37 8.72 2.21 -11.26
C LEU A 37 7.71 2.84 -12.24
N THR A 38 7.53 2.19 -13.38
CA THR A 38 6.49 2.56 -14.34
C THR A 38 5.26 1.70 -14.10
N ASP A 39 4.12 2.32 -13.84
CA ASP A 39 2.87 1.62 -13.58
C ASP A 39 2.08 1.29 -14.86
N GLY A 40 0.95 0.61 -14.72
CA GLY A 40 0.09 0.18 -15.83
C GLY A 40 -0.59 1.32 -16.61
N LYS A 41 -0.49 2.56 -16.14
CA LYS A 41 -0.91 3.78 -16.87
C LYS A 41 0.29 4.55 -17.46
N ASN A 42 1.49 3.95 -17.51
CA ASN A 42 2.74 4.55 -17.95
C ASN A 42 3.16 5.78 -17.12
N ARG A 43 2.73 5.86 -15.85
CA ARG A 43 3.18 6.89 -14.92
C ARG A 43 4.46 6.41 -14.21
N THR A 44 5.40 7.33 -13.96
CA THR A 44 6.53 7.05 -13.07
C THR A 44 6.11 7.29 -11.62
N VAL A 45 6.13 6.25 -10.81
CA VAL A 45 5.73 6.29 -9.40
C VAL A 45 6.96 6.03 -8.53
N GLU A 46 7.21 6.90 -7.56
CA GLU A 46 8.25 6.69 -6.54
C GLU A 46 7.68 5.82 -5.41
N VAL A 47 8.30 4.67 -5.19
CA VAL A 47 7.89 3.69 -4.18
C VAL A 47 9.10 3.25 -3.36
N PRO A 48 8.94 2.79 -2.11
CA PRO A 48 10.02 2.16 -1.37
C PRO A 48 10.58 0.95 -2.13
N LYS A 49 11.90 0.72 -2.09
CA LYS A 49 12.52 -0.48 -2.70
C LYS A 49 12.00 -1.79 -2.09
N GLN A 50 11.57 -1.74 -0.83
CA GLN A 50 10.93 -2.86 -0.14
C GLN A 50 9.53 -2.46 0.26
N VAL A 51 8.55 -2.96 -0.48
CA VAL A 51 7.13 -2.71 -0.22
C VAL A 51 6.56 -3.85 0.60
N GLU A 52 6.34 -3.61 1.90
CA GLU A 52 5.85 -4.62 2.86
C GLU A 52 4.44 -4.30 3.38
N ARG A 53 3.90 -3.12 3.06
CA ARG A 53 2.59 -2.67 3.54
C ARG A 53 1.80 -2.07 2.41
N VAL A 54 0.71 -2.71 2.02
CA VAL A 54 -0.14 -2.23 0.92
C VAL A 54 -1.62 -2.24 1.27
N VAL A 55 -2.36 -1.38 0.61
CA VAL A 55 -3.81 -1.46 0.46
C VAL A 55 -4.09 -1.68 -1.02
N CYS A 56 -4.99 -2.61 -1.31
CA CYS A 56 -5.41 -2.90 -2.67
C CYS A 56 -6.82 -2.34 -2.91
N VAL A 57 -6.99 -1.61 -4.02
CA VAL A 57 -8.25 -0.96 -4.40
C VAL A 57 -8.69 -1.44 -5.78
N GLY A 58 -9.92 -1.90 -5.86
CA GLY A 58 -10.56 -2.32 -7.10
C GLY A 58 -10.29 -3.76 -7.52
N VAL A 59 -11.08 -4.20 -8.49
CA VAL A 59 -11.14 -5.59 -8.94
C VAL A 59 -9.79 -6.09 -9.45
N GLY A 60 -9.32 -7.20 -8.90
CA GLY A 60 -8.08 -7.86 -9.30
C GLY A 60 -6.84 -7.41 -8.52
N ALA A 61 -6.78 -6.21 -7.94
CA ALA A 61 -5.59 -5.71 -7.25
C ALA A 61 -5.12 -6.67 -6.14
N LEU A 62 -5.99 -7.02 -5.19
CA LEU A 62 -5.64 -7.96 -4.12
C LEU A 62 -5.46 -9.39 -4.64
N ARG A 63 -6.31 -9.83 -5.57
CA ARG A 63 -6.23 -11.17 -6.17
C ARG A 63 -4.86 -11.45 -6.78
N TYR A 64 -4.38 -10.57 -7.64
CA TYR A 64 -3.08 -10.75 -8.28
C TYR A 64 -1.91 -10.55 -7.30
N SER A 65 -2.05 -9.69 -6.30
CA SER A 65 -1.10 -9.58 -5.18
C SER A 65 -0.97 -10.93 -4.44
N CYS A 66 -2.09 -11.62 -4.20
CA CYS A 66 -2.07 -12.98 -3.64
C CYS A 66 -1.38 -13.99 -4.57
N TYR A 67 -1.64 -13.93 -5.87
CA TYR A 67 -1.06 -14.87 -6.83
C TYR A 67 0.45 -14.76 -6.96
N VAL A 68 0.99 -13.56 -6.86
CA VAL A 68 2.46 -13.34 -6.82
C VAL A 68 3.07 -13.64 -5.44
N GLY A 69 2.26 -13.94 -4.42
CA GLY A 69 2.74 -14.33 -3.09
C GLY A 69 2.83 -13.18 -2.08
N ALA A 70 2.16 -12.05 -2.33
CA ALA A 70 2.22 -10.86 -1.47
C ALA A 70 1.01 -10.68 -0.55
N ALA A 71 0.23 -11.73 -0.28
CA ALA A 71 -0.97 -11.66 0.56
C ALA A 71 -0.70 -11.11 1.98
N ASP A 72 0.46 -11.44 2.56
CA ASP A 72 0.86 -11.00 3.91
C ASP A 72 1.20 -9.50 4.00
N ARG A 73 1.31 -8.82 2.87
CA ARG A 73 1.61 -7.38 2.82
C ARG A 73 0.37 -6.50 2.90
N ALA A 74 -0.84 -7.09 2.79
CA ALA A 74 -2.09 -6.35 2.95
C ALA A 74 -2.25 -5.87 4.40
N VAL A 75 -2.46 -4.56 4.59
CA VAL A 75 -2.71 -3.94 5.90
C VAL A 75 -4.13 -3.41 6.04
N GLY A 76 -4.90 -3.48 4.98
CA GLY A 76 -6.33 -3.18 4.90
C GLY A 76 -6.89 -3.80 3.63
N VAL A 77 -8.18 -4.07 3.61
CA VAL A 77 -8.88 -4.75 2.51
C VAL A 77 -10.23 -4.11 2.23
N GLU A 78 -10.80 -4.38 1.06
CA GLU A 78 -12.18 -4.00 0.77
C GLU A 78 -13.17 -4.86 1.57
N ASP A 79 -14.36 -4.32 1.84
CA ASP A 79 -15.35 -4.90 2.77
C ASP A 79 -15.76 -6.36 2.44
N TYR A 80 -15.81 -6.71 1.17
CA TYR A 80 -16.18 -8.07 0.75
C TYR A 80 -15.06 -9.08 1.01
N GLU A 81 -13.82 -8.64 1.21
CA GLU A 81 -12.69 -9.53 1.51
C GLU A 81 -12.71 -10.05 2.96
N THR A 82 -13.39 -9.34 3.85
CA THR A 82 -13.61 -9.79 5.24
C THR A 82 -14.71 -10.84 5.37
N LYS A 83 -15.38 -11.20 4.26
CA LYS A 83 -16.49 -12.16 4.23
C LYS A 83 -16.02 -13.51 3.68
N ALA A 84 -16.28 -14.58 4.43
CA ALA A 84 -15.96 -15.93 4.00
C ALA A 84 -16.76 -16.34 2.75
N GLY A 85 -16.13 -17.07 1.86
CA GLY A 85 -16.80 -17.62 0.67
C GLY A 85 -15.85 -18.45 -0.18
N THR A 86 -16.39 -19.40 -0.95
CA THR A 86 -15.63 -20.29 -1.82
C THR A 86 -15.55 -19.80 -3.27
N SER A 87 -16.26 -18.72 -3.60
CA SER A 87 -16.29 -18.15 -4.97
C SER A 87 -15.00 -17.41 -5.34
N ARG A 88 -14.23 -16.99 -4.36
CA ARG A 88 -12.95 -16.28 -4.52
C ARG A 88 -11.85 -17.11 -3.88
N LEU A 89 -11.23 -17.99 -4.65
CA LEU A 89 -10.23 -18.93 -4.13
C LEU A 89 -9.04 -18.24 -3.47
N TYR A 90 -8.57 -17.11 -4.01
CA TYR A 90 -7.47 -16.33 -3.39
C TYR A 90 -7.85 -15.81 -1.99
N ASN A 91 -9.10 -15.39 -1.80
CA ASN A 91 -9.62 -14.96 -0.51
C ASN A 91 -9.82 -16.17 0.40
N TYR A 92 -10.40 -17.26 -0.10
CA TYR A 92 -10.64 -18.48 0.68
C TYR A 92 -9.36 -19.02 1.33
N VAL A 93 -8.26 -19.12 0.57
CA VAL A 93 -6.98 -19.63 1.08
C VAL A 93 -6.22 -18.64 1.98
N ASN A 94 -6.55 -17.35 1.90
CA ASN A 94 -5.94 -16.30 2.72
C ASN A 94 -6.92 -15.69 3.73
N PHE A 95 -8.10 -16.29 3.91
CA PHE A 95 -9.19 -15.69 4.69
C PHE A 95 -8.77 -15.33 6.12
N ASP A 96 -8.02 -16.21 6.79
CA ASP A 96 -7.51 -15.94 8.13
C ASP A 96 -6.59 -14.72 8.24
N LYS A 97 -5.99 -14.30 7.12
CA LYS A 97 -5.18 -13.07 7.05
C LYS A 97 -6.03 -11.83 6.86
N PHE A 98 -7.19 -11.95 6.19
CA PHE A 98 -7.98 -10.80 5.74
C PHE A 98 -9.17 -10.47 6.63
N LYS A 99 -9.78 -11.48 7.26
CA LYS A 99 -11.05 -11.37 8.00
C LYS A 99 -11.07 -10.28 9.09
N ASP A 100 -9.92 -10.05 9.72
CA ASP A 100 -9.77 -9.13 10.84
C ASP A 100 -9.03 -7.83 10.45
N LEU A 101 -8.68 -7.65 9.16
CA LEU A 101 -8.05 -6.42 8.70
C LEU A 101 -9.05 -5.26 8.64
N PRO A 102 -8.59 -4.02 8.83
CA PRO A 102 -9.41 -2.83 8.64
C PRO A 102 -10.01 -2.78 7.23
N VAL A 103 -11.27 -2.37 7.15
CA VAL A 103 -11.96 -2.14 5.88
C VAL A 103 -11.54 -0.78 5.33
N THR A 104 -10.88 -0.78 4.19
CA THR A 104 -10.29 0.40 3.54
C THR A 104 -10.99 0.80 2.24
N GLY A 105 -12.10 0.16 1.90
CA GLY A 105 -12.88 0.48 0.71
C GLY A 105 -13.99 -0.52 0.43
N THR A 106 -14.75 -0.26 -0.63
CA THR A 106 -15.80 -1.15 -1.14
C THR A 106 -15.92 -1.01 -2.66
N ASN A 107 -15.97 -2.12 -3.39
CA ASN A 107 -16.18 -2.15 -4.86
C ASN A 107 -15.30 -1.17 -5.65
N GLY A 108 -14.05 -1.01 -5.28
CA GLY A 108 -13.12 -0.08 -5.92
C GLY A 108 -13.27 1.38 -5.51
N GLU A 109 -14.13 1.68 -4.54
CA GLU A 109 -14.25 2.98 -3.90
C GLU A 109 -13.41 3.00 -2.61
N PRO A 110 -12.30 3.79 -2.55
CA PRO A 110 -11.42 3.82 -1.39
C PRO A 110 -12.00 4.68 -0.27
N TYR A 111 -11.80 4.24 0.97
CA TYR A 111 -12.07 5.03 2.18
C TYR A 111 -10.78 5.73 2.61
N VAL A 112 -10.64 7.00 2.18
CA VAL A 112 -9.40 7.79 2.31
C VAL A 112 -8.87 7.82 3.74
N GLU A 113 -9.72 8.11 4.71
CA GLU A 113 -9.32 8.21 6.12
C GLU A 113 -8.82 6.87 6.67
N GLN A 114 -9.51 5.77 6.37
CA GLN A 114 -9.11 4.42 6.79
C GLN A 114 -7.79 3.98 6.13
N ILE A 115 -7.56 4.39 4.88
CA ILE A 115 -6.28 4.14 4.20
C ILE A 115 -5.15 4.89 4.90
N ILE A 116 -5.37 6.16 5.26
CA ILE A 116 -4.38 6.96 6.00
C ILE A 116 -4.09 6.33 7.36
N ASP A 117 -5.12 5.88 8.08
CA ASP A 117 -4.98 5.28 9.42
C ASP A 117 -4.17 3.98 9.42
N VAL A 118 -4.33 3.13 8.40
CA VAL A 118 -3.54 1.89 8.31
C VAL A 118 -2.14 2.13 7.75
N ALA A 119 -1.83 3.34 7.30
CA ALA A 119 -0.51 3.79 6.84
C ALA A 119 0.21 2.80 5.92
N PRO A 120 -0.33 2.46 4.74
CA PRO A 120 0.38 1.63 3.77
C PRO A 120 1.53 2.42 3.15
N GLN A 121 2.52 1.70 2.65
CA GLN A 121 3.63 2.30 1.89
C GLN A 121 3.22 2.63 0.45
N VAL A 122 2.31 1.85 -0.11
CA VAL A 122 1.80 1.98 -1.48
C VAL A 122 0.34 1.55 -1.51
N ILE A 123 -0.47 2.26 -2.29
CA ILE A 123 -1.80 1.82 -2.70
C ILE A 123 -1.68 1.15 -4.06
N VAL A 124 -2.00 -0.12 -4.15
CA VAL A 124 -2.10 -0.85 -5.42
C VAL A 124 -3.50 -0.70 -5.95
N MET A 125 -3.67 -0.02 -7.07
CA MET A 125 -4.98 0.29 -7.63
C MET A 125 -5.19 -0.41 -8.97
N SER A 126 -6.31 -1.10 -9.11
CA SER A 126 -6.74 -1.63 -10.40
C SER A 126 -7.22 -0.50 -11.32
N ALA A 127 -6.99 -0.62 -12.62
CA ALA A 127 -7.58 0.28 -13.62
C ALA A 127 -9.12 0.28 -13.62
N TYR A 128 -9.75 -0.70 -12.96
CA TYR A 128 -11.20 -0.80 -12.75
C TYR A 128 -11.68 -0.12 -11.45
N ALA A 129 -10.81 0.54 -10.71
CA ALA A 129 -11.23 1.32 -9.55
C ALA A 129 -12.09 2.52 -9.96
N SER A 130 -13.01 2.95 -9.10
CA SER A 130 -13.95 4.03 -9.37
C SER A 130 -13.40 5.43 -9.10
N CYS A 131 -12.10 5.56 -8.82
CA CYS A 131 -11.43 6.81 -8.50
C CYS A 131 -10.20 7.05 -9.38
N ASP A 132 -9.76 8.32 -9.42
CA ASP A 132 -8.51 8.69 -10.07
C ASP A 132 -7.31 8.46 -9.15
N ALA A 133 -6.21 7.93 -9.73
CA ALA A 133 -5.02 7.56 -8.98
C ALA A 133 -4.24 8.76 -8.44
N ASP A 134 -4.16 9.84 -9.22
CA ASP A 134 -3.42 11.03 -8.82
C ASP A 134 -4.20 11.81 -7.76
N GLU A 135 -5.54 11.84 -7.88
CA GLU A 135 -6.42 12.40 -6.87
C GLU A 135 -6.35 11.62 -5.55
N LEU A 136 -6.35 10.28 -5.61
CA LEU A 136 -6.22 9.44 -4.42
C LEU A 136 -4.85 9.63 -3.75
N SER A 137 -3.77 9.69 -4.55
CA SER A 137 -2.43 9.97 -4.04
C SER A 137 -2.34 11.34 -3.39
N ALA A 138 -2.94 12.37 -3.99
CA ALA A 138 -2.96 13.73 -3.43
C ALA A 138 -3.74 13.81 -2.11
N LYS A 139 -4.86 13.07 -1.98
CA LYS A 139 -5.69 13.04 -0.76
C LYS A 139 -5.05 12.27 0.38
N THR A 140 -4.35 11.18 0.08
CA THR A 140 -3.76 10.31 1.10
C THR A 140 -2.32 10.65 1.44
N GLY A 141 -1.59 11.31 0.52
CA GLY A 141 -0.13 11.49 0.61
C GLY A 141 0.65 10.20 0.35
N ILE A 142 -0.01 9.13 -0.12
CA ILE A 142 0.57 7.80 -0.33
C ILE A 142 0.69 7.56 -1.84
N PRO A 143 1.82 7.02 -2.34
CA PRO A 143 1.96 6.69 -3.76
C PRO A 143 0.94 5.65 -4.19
N VAL A 144 0.29 5.89 -5.35
CA VAL A 144 -0.68 4.98 -5.96
C VAL A 144 -0.06 4.36 -7.20
N PHE A 145 0.11 3.05 -7.18
CA PHE A 145 0.64 2.24 -8.27
C PHE A 145 -0.51 1.52 -8.98
N VAL A 146 -0.78 1.91 -10.22
CA VAL A 146 -1.89 1.35 -11.00
C VAL A 146 -1.44 0.09 -11.73
N VAL A 147 -2.29 -0.95 -11.67
CA VAL A 147 -2.14 -2.16 -12.47
C VAL A 147 -3.30 -2.29 -13.44
N PRO A 148 -3.11 -2.86 -14.64
CA PRO A 148 -4.20 -3.05 -15.60
C PRO A 148 -5.38 -3.80 -14.97
N GLY A 149 -5.09 -4.80 -14.13
CA GLY A 149 -6.09 -5.69 -13.57
C GLY A 149 -6.68 -6.60 -14.65
N SER A 150 -7.45 -7.58 -14.21
CA SER A 150 -8.32 -8.38 -15.09
C SER A 150 -9.45 -8.92 -14.23
N ASP A 151 -10.66 -8.91 -14.74
CA ASP A 151 -11.82 -9.38 -14.00
C ASP A 151 -12.02 -10.90 -14.09
N THR A 152 -11.91 -11.49 -15.26
CA THR A 152 -12.31 -12.89 -15.50
C THR A 152 -11.35 -13.73 -16.32
N THR A 153 -10.48 -13.14 -17.16
CA THR A 153 -9.66 -13.89 -18.12
C THR A 153 -8.17 -13.76 -17.86
N LEU A 154 -7.40 -14.77 -18.27
CA LEU A 154 -5.95 -14.73 -18.33
C LEU A 154 -5.54 -14.15 -19.68
N ASP A 155 -5.64 -12.84 -19.80
CA ASP A 155 -5.29 -12.05 -20.98
C ASP A 155 -3.96 -11.30 -20.79
N ASP A 156 -3.58 -10.49 -21.77
CA ASP A 156 -2.36 -9.69 -21.70
C ASP A 156 -2.38 -8.70 -20.51
N ALA A 157 -3.56 -8.19 -20.13
CA ALA A 157 -3.71 -7.31 -18.96
C ALA A 157 -3.42 -8.07 -17.65
N ALA A 158 -3.85 -9.34 -17.55
CA ALA A 158 -3.54 -10.21 -16.43
C ALA A 158 -2.03 -10.47 -16.31
N TYR A 159 -1.37 -10.79 -17.43
CA TYR A 159 0.07 -11.05 -17.45
C TYR A 159 0.89 -9.79 -17.13
N GLU A 160 0.48 -8.65 -17.64
CA GLU A 160 1.10 -7.38 -17.32
C GLU A 160 0.90 -7.01 -15.84
N THR A 161 -0.27 -7.26 -15.27
CA THR A 161 -0.54 -7.07 -13.83
C THR A 161 0.40 -7.94 -12.99
N ILE A 162 0.57 -9.22 -13.33
CA ILE A 162 1.48 -10.13 -12.65
C ILE A 162 2.94 -9.61 -12.72
N ARG A 163 3.37 -9.15 -13.90
CA ARG A 163 4.72 -8.59 -14.09
C ARG A 163 4.96 -7.35 -13.23
N LEU A 164 4.05 -6.38 -13.29
CA LEU A 164 4.13 -5.13 -12.55
C LEU A 164 4.13 -5.34 -11.03
N LEU A 165 3.30 -6.26 -10.54
CA LEU A 165 3.28 -6.61 -9.12
C LEU A 165 4.55 -7.36 -8.71
N GLY A 166 5.09 -8.21 -9.59
CA GLY A 166 6.40 -8.83 -9.36
C GLY A 166 7.50 -7.79 -9.16
N GLU A 167 7.55 -6.77 -10.01
CA GLU A 167 8.49 -5.66 -9.93
C GLU A 167 8.27 -4.81 -8.67
N LEU A 168 7.02 -4.43 -8.38
CA LEU A 168 6.66 -3.64 -7.20
C LEU A 168 7.07 -4.32 -5.89
N TYR A 169 6.90 -5.63 -5.82
CA TYR A 169 7.14 -6.40 -4.60
C TYR A 169 8.54 -7.03 -4.51
N GLY A 170 9.39 -6.90 -5.55
CA GLY A 170 10.67 -7.63 -5.63
C GLY A 170 10.48 -9.14 -5.74
N LEU A 171 9.43 -9.58 -6.42
CA LEU A 171 9.03 -10.99 -6.59
C LEU A 171 9.02 -11.38 -8.08
N GLU A 172 9.94 -10.84 -8.88
CA GLU A 172 9.99 -11.00 -10.35
C GLU A 172 10.15 -12.47 -10.75
N THR A 173 10.97 -13.23 -10.05
CA THR A 173 11.13 -14.67 -10.31
C THR A 173 9.80 -15.40 -10.15
N ARG A 174 9.07 -15.13 -9.07
CA ARG A 174 7.75 -15.73 -8.83
C ARG A 174 6.72 -15.31 -9.89
N ALA A 175 6.74 -14.05 -10.30
CA ALA A 175 5.86 -13.53 -11.35
C ALA A 175 6.12 -14.20 -12.70
N GLN A 176 7.40 -14.44 -13.05
CA GLN A 176 7.80 -15.14 -14.28
C GLN A 176 7.39 -16.61 -14.26
N GLU A 177 7.60 -17.31 -13.15
CA GLU A 177 7.17 -18.72 -12.98
C GLU A 177 5.66 -18.85 -13.09
N LEU A 178 4.90 -17.96 -12.44
CA LEU A 178 3.45 -17.93 -12.52
C LEU A 178 2.96 -17.70 -13.94
N THR A 179 3.52 -16.71 -14.64
CA THR A 179 3.17 -16.42 -16.03
C THR A 179 3.46 -17.61 -16.94
N LYS A 180 4.63 -18.25 -16.78
CA LYS A 180 5.00 -19.44 -17.54
C LYS A 180 4.02 -20.60 -17.31
N TYR A 181 3.65 -20.84 -16.05
CA TYR A 181 2.69 -21.87 -15.68
C TYR A 181 1.32 -21.61 -16.32
N LEU A 182 0.80 -20.38 -16.17
CA LEU A 182 -0.51 -20.01 -16.70
C LEU A 182 -0.59 -20.11 -18.23
N LYS A 183 0.47 -19.69 -18.95
CA LYS A 183 0.56 -19.85 -20.42
C LYS A 183 0.70 -21.31 -20.85
N GLY A 184 1.17 -22.19 -20.00
CA GLY A 184 1.32 -23.62 -20.28
C GLY A 184 0.04 -24.44 -20.11
N ILE A 185 -1.00 -23.87 -19.49
CA ILE A 185 -2.30 -24.53 -19.29
C ILE A 185 -3.41 -23.97 -20.20
N GLN A 186 -3.14 -22.96 -21.01
CA GLN A 186 -3.99 -22.45 -22.09
C GLN A 186 -3.76 -23.25 -23.36
#